data_ce748d6cd6c43be86ba0afd00869b8c5
#
_entry.id   ce748d6cd6c43be86ba0afd00869b8c5
#
_cell.length_a   1.000
_cell.length_b   1.000
_cell.length_c   1.000
_cell.angle_alpha   90.00
_cell.angle_beta   90.00
_cell.angle_gamma   90.00
#
_symmetry.space_group_name_H-M   'P 1'
#
loop_
_entity.id
_entity.type
_entity.pdbx_description
1 polymer ?
#
loop_
_entity_poly.entity_id
_entity_poly.type
_entity_poly.pdbx_seq_one_letter_code
_entity_poly.pdbx_strand_id
1 'polypeptide(L)'
;LDGDGDERTGWSIFHLHVGTEGRVPVGARLNAGDKIGHPSCEGGTSTGTHIHIARKFNGEWMLAEGSLAFNLEGWIAQNGAEPYLGTLTRFSRIVTACVCSDSASFITSGERE
;
A
#
# COMPACT_ATOMS: atom_id res chain seq x y z
N LEU A 1 12.07 -7.08 -3.07
CA LEU A 1 11.39 -8.20 -3.74
C LEU A 1 12.33 -9.15 -4.50
N ASP A 2 13.63 -8.91 -4.43
CA ASP A 2 14.63 -9.82 -4.99
C ASP A 2 14.97 -11.00 -4.08
N GLY A 3 14.46 -11.00 -2.85
CA GLY A 3 14.60 -12.10 -1.90
C GLY A 3 15.94 -12.18 -1.18
N ASP A 4 16.79 -11.15 -1.28
CA ASP A 4 18.09 -11.13 -0.61
C ASP A 4 18.00 -10.69 0.87
N GLY A 5 16.83 -10.20 1.31
CA GLY A 5 16.62 -9.71 2.68
C GLY A 5 17.24 -8.34 2.96
N ASP A 6 17.73 -7.64 1.95
CA ASP A 6 18.36 -6.32 2.08
C ASP A 6 17.50 -5.23 1.44
N GLU A 7 16.95 -4.33 2.25
CA GLU A 7 16.12 -3.22 1.75
C GLU A 7 16.89 -2.18 0.92
N ARG A 8 18.22 -2.25 0.91
CA ARG A 8 19.09 -1.35 0.14
C ARG A 8 19.26 -1.78 -1.30
N THR A 9 18.75 -2.94 -1.68
CA THR A 9 18.84 -3.51 -3.02
C THR A 9 17.45 -3.85 -3.57
N GLY A 10 17.21 -3.48 -4.83
CA GLY A 10 15.95 -3.76 -5.50
C GLY A 10 14.74 -3.11 -4.86
N TRP A 11 13.56 -3.63 -5.18
CA TRP A 11 12.30 -3.17 -4.64
C TRP A 11 12.00 -3.79 -3.28
N SER A 12 11.65 -2.93 -2.32
CA SER A 12 11.13 -3.34 -1.01
C SER A 12 9.77 -2.69 -0.77
N ILE A 13 8.80 -3.47 -0.29
CA ILE A 13 7.47 -3.00 0.06
C ILE A 13 7.31 -3.12 1.57
N PHE A 14 6.88 -2.03 2.19
CA PHE A 14 6.61 -1.94 3.61
C PHE A 14 5.12 -1.97 3.85
N HIS A 15 4.67 -2.92 4.67
CA HIS A 15 3.30 -3.00 5.15
C HIS A 15 3.33 -2.67 6.65
N LEU A 16 2.93 -1.45 7.00
CA LEU A 16 2.90 -0.98 8.38
C LEU A 16 1.55 -1.29 9.03
N HIS A 17 1.55 -1.44 10.34
CA HIS A 17 0.37 -1.74 11.14
C HIS A 17 -0.22 -3.14 10.91
N VAL A 18 0.58 -4.08 10.42
CA VAL A 18 0.21 -5.50 10.43
C VAL A 18 0.30 -6.01 11.86
N GLY A 19 -0.80 -6.51 12.39
CA GLY A 19 -0.88 -7.01 13.77
C GLY A 19 0.10 -8.16 14.04
N THR A 20 0.56 -8.27 15.28
CA THR A 20 1.52 -9.32 15.68
C THR A 20 0.91 -10.71 15.58
N GLU A 21 -0.37 -10.85 15.98
CA GLU A 21 -1.07 -12.13 15.94
C GLU A 21 -1.32 -12.56 14.48
N GLY A 22 -0.93 -13.78 14.14
CA GLY A 22 -1.14 -14.35 12.82
C GLY A 22 -0.28 -13.74 11.70
N ARG A 23 0.65 -12.85 12.03
CA ARG A 23 1.58 -12.27 11.05
C ARG A 23 2.58 -13.32 10.57
N VAL A 24 2.86 -13.31 9.27
CA VAL A 24 3.90 -14.18 8.70
C VAL A 24 5.25 -13.97 9.37
N PRO A 25 6.01 -15.05 9.60
CA PRO A 25 7.34 -14.95 10.24
C PRO A 25 8.35 -14.29 9.30
N VAL A 26 9.40 -13.72 9.90
CA VAL A 26 10.56 -13.22 9.17
C VAL A 26 11.19 -14.36 8.37
N GLY A 27 11.52 -14.08 7.11
CA GLY A 27 12.12 -15.06 6.20
C GLY A 27 11.09 -15.90 5.42
N ALA A 28 9.79 -15.76 5.68
CA ALA A 28 8.77 -16.44 4.89
C ALA A 28 8.85 -16.01 3.41
N ARG A 29 8.73 -16.97 2.50
CA ARG A 29 8.57 -16.72 1.08
C ARG A 29 7.10 -16.78 0.72
N LEU A 30 6.62 -15.77 0.03
CA LEU A 30 5.21 -15.60 -0.28
C LEU A 30 5.01 -15.48 -1.79
N ASN A 31 3.90 -15.99 -2.27
CA ASN A 31 3.41 -15.75 -3.62
C ASN A 31 2.38 -14.62 -3.60
N ALA A 32 2.08 -14.07 -4.77
CA ALA A 32 1.00 -13.11 -4.89
C ALA A 32 -0.33 -13.73 -4.40
N GLY A 33 -1.02 -13.00 -3.53
CA GLY A 33 -2.27 -13.46 -2.92
C GLY A 33 -2.12 -14.15 -1.56
N ASP A 34 -0.90 -14.51 -1.15
CA ASP A 34 -0.69 -15.08 0.18
C ASP A 34 -0.95 -14.03 1.26
N LYS A 35 -1.55 -14.47 2.36
CA LYS A 35 -1.83 -13.58 3.49
C LYS A 35 -0.54 -13.25 4.24
N ILE A 36 -0.38 -11.99 4.61
CA ILE A 36 0.74 -11.51 5.44
C ILE A 36 0.35 -11.32 6.91
N GLY A 37 -0.92 -11.16 7.19
CA GLY A 37 -1.47 -10.87 8.51
C GLY A 37 -2.78 -10.12 8.41
N HIS A 38 -3.09 -9.31 9.42
CA HIS A 38 -4.30 -8.49 9.46
C HIS A 38 -3.98 -7.05 9.88
N PRO A 39 -4.84 -6.07 9.49
CA PRO A 39 -4.69 -4.67 9.92
C PRO A 39 -4.81 -4.53 11.44
N SER A 40 -4.07 -3.59 11.99
CA SER A 40 -4.12 -3.24 13.41
C SER A 40 -3.79 -1.76 13.65
N CYS A 41 -3.71 -1.37 14.91
CA CYS A 41 -3.16 -0.09 15.34
C CYS A 41 -1.72 -0.23 15.89
N GLU A 42 -1.10 -1.39 15.72
CA GLU A 42 0.26 -1.64 16.20
C GLU A 42 1.32 -0.95 15.32
N GLY A 43 2.44 -0.64 15.91
CA GLY A 43 3.61 -0.11 15.21
C GLY A 43 3.45 1.36 14.78
N GLY A 44 3.87 2.30 15.62
CA GLY A 44 3.80 3.72 15.37
C GLY A 44 2.46 4.35 15.74
N THR A 45 2.17 5.53 15.19
CA THR A 45 0.94 6.26 15.46
C THR A 45 -0.17 5.82 14.51
N SER A 46 -1.31 5.44 15.08
CA SER A 46 -2.49 5.06 14.30
C SER A 46 -3.75 5.55 15.02
N THR A 47 -4.68 6.13 14.27
CA THR A 47 -5.98 6.60 14.79
C THR A 47 -7.11 5.60 14.54
N GLY A 48 -6.82 4.49 13.89
CA GLY A 48 -7.77 3.44 13.56
C GLY A 48 -7.10 2.29 12.84
N THR A 49 -7.75 1.14 12.80
CA THR A 49 -7.24 -0.07 12.13
C THR A 49 -7.08 0.16 10.64
N HIS A 50 -5.86 0.06 10.13
CA HIS A 50 -5.54 0.21 8.71
C HIS A 50 -4.22 -0.46 8.35
N ILE A 51 -3.90 -0.51 7.07
CA ILE A 51 -2.56 -0.83 6.58
C ILE A 51 -2.00 0.40 5.87
N HIS A 52 -0.76 0.75 6.22
CA HIS A 52 0.03 1.75 5.51
C HIS A 52 1.03 1.04 4.62
N ILE A 53 1.02 1.34 3.34
CA ILE A 53 1.93 0.74 2.35
C ILE A 53 2.90 1.81 1.86
N ALA A 54 4.19 1.48 1.87
CA ALA A 54 5.24 2.32 1.32
C ALA A 54 6.25 1.44 0.55
N ARG A 55 7.05 2.05 -0.32
CA ARG A 55 8.04 1.35 -1.15
C ARG A 55 9.39 2.04 -1.12
N LYS A 56 10.43 1.22 -1.21
CA LYS A 56 11.80 1.67 -1.50
C LYS A 56 12.31 1.00 -2.78
N PHE A 57 13.23 1.69 -3.45
CA PHE A 57 14.04 1.12 -4.53
C PHE A 57 15.50 1.47 -4.27
N ASN A 58 16.34 0.45 -4.20
CA ASN A 58 17.76 0.57 -3.83
C ASN A 58 17.99 1.43 -2.57
N GLY A 59 17.16 1.22 -1.55
CA GLY A 59 17.26 1.89 -0.25
C GLY A 59 16.63 3.28 -0.19
N GLU A 60 16.10 3.82 -1.28
CA GLU A 60 15.47 5.13 -1.33
C GLU A 60 13.95 5.04 -1.35
N TRP A 61 13.29 5.91 -0.56
CA TRP A 61 11.85 6.03 -0.58
C TRP A 61 11.35 6.48 -1.95
N MET A 62 10.35 5.78 -2.47
CA MET A 62 9.71 6.08 -3.75
C MET A 62 8.43 6.86 -3.52
N LEU A 63 8.25 7.93 -4.32
CA LEU A 63 7.01 8.70 -4.31
C LEU A 63 5.81 7.83 -4.73
N ALA A 64 4.64 8.16 -4.18
CA ALA A 64 3.41 7.49 -4.55
C ALA A 64 2.97 7.82 -5.99
N GLU A 65 3.29 9.02 -6.46
CA GLU A 65 2.96 9.51 -7.82
C GLU A 65 4.19 9.62 -8.72
N GLY A 66 3.98 10.03 -9.97
CA GLY A 66 5.04 10.27 -10.95
C GLY A 66 5.21 9.13 -11.93
N SER A 67 6.38 9.06 -12.59
CA SER A 67 6.67 8.08 -13.63
C SER A 67 6.65 6.63 -13.16
N LEU A 68 6.92 6.40 -11.88
CA LEU A 68 6.85 5.11 -11.20
C LEU A 68 5.77 5.12 -10.12
N ALA A 69 4.61 5.70 -10.40
CA ALA A 69 3.52 5.81 -9.47
C ALA A 69 3.12 4.46 -8.87
N PHE A 70 2.60 4.50 -7.66
CA PHE A 70 2.03 3.31 -7.02
C PHE A 70 0.87 2.80 -7.88
N ASN A 71 0.95 1.53 -8.25
CA ASN A 71 -0.04 0.87 -9.11
C ASN A 71 -0.63 -0.33 -8.36
N LEU A 72 -1.88 -0.22 -8.00
CA LEU A 72 -2.64 -1.26 -7.34
C LEU A 72 -3.61 -1.88 -8.35
N GLU A 73 -3.13 -2.85 -9.12
CA GLU A 73 -3.91 -3.52 -10.17
C GLU A 73 -4.57 -2.55 -11.18
N GLY A 74 -3.77 -1.57 -11.64
CA GLY A 74 -4.23 -0.54 -12.57
C GLY A 74 -4.74 0.74 -11.91
N TRP A 75 -4.97 0.76 -10.61
CA TRP A 75 -5.25 1.98 -9.87
C TRP A 75 -3.96 2.75 -9.64
N ILE A 76 -3.84 3.91 -10.25
CA ILE A 76 -2.63 4.74 -10.21
C ILE A 76 -2.80 5.84 -9.18
N ALA A 77 -1.84 5.94 -8.27
CA ALA A 77 -1.87 6.93 -7.21
C ALA A 77 -1.42 8.32 -7.69
N GLN A 78 -2.09 9.34 -7.18
CA GLN A 78 -1.69 10.75 -7.29
C GLN A 78 -1.83 11.44 -5.95
N ASN A 79 -0.87 12.29 -5.61
CA ASN A 79 -0.95 13.11 -4.41
C ASN A 79 -2.07 14.15 -4.53
N GLY A 80 -2.71 14.47 -3.42
CA GLY A 80 -3.59 15.61 -3.30
C GLY A 80 -2.86 16.90 -2.91
N ALA A 81 -3.62 17.97 -2.73
CA ALA A 81 -3.09 19.26 -2.25
C ALA A 81 -2.60 19.20 -0.80
N GLU A 82 -3.14 18.29 -0.01
CA GLU A 82 -2.83 18.10 1.39
C GLU A 82 -2.50 16.63 1.66
N PRO A 83 -1.74 16.32 2.73
CA PRO A 83 -1.53 14.95 3.18
C PRO A 83 -2.85 14.19 3.37
N TYR A 84 -2.86 12.92 2.99
CA TYR A 84 -4.01 12.01 3.09
C TYR A 84 -5.20 12.30 2.16
N LEU A 85 -5.07 13.25 1.24
CA LEU A 85 -6.12 13.65 0.30
C LEU A 85 -5.71 13.38 -1.16
N GLY A 86 -5.14 12.23 -1.43
CA GLY A 86 -4.77 11.80 -2.77
C GLY A 86 -5.92 11.13 -3.53
N THR A 87 -5.62 10.71 -4.74
CA THR A 87 -6.56 9.97 -5.60
C THR A 87 -5.94 8.68 -6.11
N LEU A 88 -6.82 7.76 -6.45
CA LEU A 88 -6.50 6.58 -7.26
C LEU A 88 -7.35 6.63 -8.52
N THR A 89 -6.70 6.50 -9.67
CA THR A 89 -7.37 6.55 -10.98
C THR A 89 -7.17 5.25 -11.73
N ARG A 90 -8.24 4.69 -12.25
CA ARG A 90 -8.23 3.52 -13.13
C ARG A 90 -9.26 3.72 -14.23
N PHE A 91 -8.84 3.65 -15.50
CA PHE A 91 -9.67 4.00 -16.65
C PHE A 91 -10.28 5.40 -16.48
N SER A 92 -11.60 5.52 -16.55
CA SER A 92 -12.31 6.78 -16.34
C SER A 92 -12.74 7.03 -14.88
N ARG A 93 -12.49 6.08 -13.98
CA ARG A 93 -12.86 6.22 -12.56
C ARG A 93 -11.77 6.91 -11.77
N ILE A 94 -12.19 7.83 -10.93
CA ILE A 94 -11.34 8.52 -9.95
C ILE A 94 -11.94 8.29 -8.57
N VAL A 95 -11.15 7.78 -7.66
CA VAL A 95 -11.50 7.60 -6.25
C VAL A 95 -10.65 8.55 -5.43
N THR A 96 -11.30 9.41 -4.65
CA THR A 96 -10.61 10.38 -3.80
C THR A 96 -10.55 9.87 -2.37
N ALA A 97 -9.39 9.98 -1.75
CA ALA A 97 -9.23 9.64 -0.34
C ALA A 97 -10.08 10.55 0.54
N CYS A 98 -10.63 9.99 1.60
CA CYS A 98 -11.32 10.75 2.62
C CYS A 98 -11.04 10.15 4.01
N VAL A 99 -11.18 10.97 5.04
CA VAL A 99 -11.17 10.53 6.44
C VAL A 99 -12.59 10.10 6.82
N CYS A 100 -13.15 9.18 6.05
CA CYS A 100 -14.57 8.81 6.13
C CYS A 100 -14.76 7.33 5.80
N SER A 101 -15.96 6.82 6.02
CA SER A 101 -16.39 5.48 5.62
C SER A 101 -17.32 5.52 4.39
N ASP A 102 -17.05 6.43 3.47
CA ASP A 102 -17.84 6.58 2.26
C ASP A 102 -17.43 5.51 1.23
N SER A 103 -18.42 4.80 0.69
CA SER A 103 -18.21 3.80 -0.37
C SER A 103 -17.59 4.39 -1.64
N ALA A 104 -17.74 5.70 -1.86
CA ALA A 104 -17.11 6.40 -2.97
C ALA A 104 -15.58 6.44 -2.91
N SER A 105 -14.99 6.19 -1.73
CA SER A 105 -13.53 6.10 -1.54
C SER A 105 -12.99 4.66 -1.61
N PHE A 106 -13.80 3.68 -1.98
CA PHE A 106 -13.41 2.29 -2.07
C PHE A 106 -12.95 1.92 -3.47
N ILE A 107 -11.93 1.08 -3.53
CA ILE A 107 -11.53 0.39 -4.76
C ILE A 107 -11.68 -1.11 -4.56
N THR A 108 -11.92 -1.83 -5.66
CA THR A 108 -11.97 -3.29 -5.66
C THR A 108 -11.06 -3.85 -6.75
N SER A 109 -10.54 -5.05 -6.51
CA SER A 109 -9.80 -5.79 -7.52
C SER A 109 -10.76 -6.37 -8.58
N GLY A 110 -10.24 -6.63 -9.79
CA GLY A 110 -11.00 -7.30 -10.85
C GLY A 110 -12.10 -6.47 -11.50
N GLU A 111 -12.25 -5.20 -11.14
CA GLU A 111 -13.19 -4.31 -11.84
C GLU A 111 -12.72 -4.09 -13.29
N ARG A 112 -13.58 -4.42 -14.23
CA ARG A 112 -13.43 -4.11 -15.66
C ARG A 112 -14.40 -2.98 -16.02
N GLU A 113 -14.01 -2.17 -16.97
CA GLU A 113 -14.96 -1.25 -17.61
C GLU A 113 -16.03 -2.02 -18.37
#